data_3eab2176ee90e57b7d5d1001450879cf
#
_entry.id   3eab2176ee90e57b7d5d1001450879cf
#
_cell.length_a   1.000
_cell.length_b   1.000
_cell.length_c   1.000
_cell.angle_alpha   90.00
_cell.angle_beta   90.00
_cell.angle_gamma   90.00
#
_symmetry.space_group_name_H-M   'P 1'
#
loop_
_entity.id
_entity.type
_entity.pdbx_description
1 polymer ?
#
loop_
_entity_poly.entity_id
_entity_poly.type
_entity_poly.pdbx_seq_one_letter_code
_entity_poly.pdbx_strand_id
1 'polypeptide(L)'
;GLDVLGSAQTGSGKTVAFALPILQKLLNSPRAQKPGPRALVLAPVRELAAQCEATMADLCRHTSIKAALVIGGESMGPQATALQHSHDVVIATPGRLLDHLGRTRGWSLDGVQVCVLDEADRMLDMGFLPDVAEILARLPVQRQTLMFSATVPTEVESITRRFMREPLRVMIDPPRKPAEGV
;
A
#
# COMPACT_ATOMS: atom_id res chain seq x y z
N GLY A 1 0.14 -15.71 0.74
CA GLY A 1 1.54 -15.52 0.41
C GLY A 1 2.36 -15.15 1.63
N LEU A 2 3.68 -15.19 1.52
CA LEU A 2 4.60 -14.73 2.57
C LEU A 2 4.59 -13.19 2.60
N ASP A 3 4.84 -12.63 3.78
CA ASP A 3 5.16 -11.20 3.88
C ASP A 3 6.52 -10.93 3.23
N VAL A 4 6.71 -9.75 2.64
CA VAL A 4 7.95 -9.41 1.93
C VAL A 4 8.42 -8.02 2.37
N LEU A 5 9.69 -7.92 2.74
CA LEU A 5 10.42 -6.67 2.90
C LEU A 5 11.38 -6.52 1.73
N GLY A 6 11.06 -5.62 0.79
CA GLY A 6 11.86 -5.35 -0.39
C GLY A 6 12.67 -4.06 -0.24
N SER A 7 13.98 -4.13 -0.42
CA SER A 7 14.81 -2.94 -0.58
C SER A 7 14.93 -2.58 -2.05
N ALA A 8 14.32 -1.46 -2.44
CA ALA A 8 14.37 -0.99 -3.83
C ALA A 8 14.22 0.52 -3.91
N GLN A 9 14.97 1.16 -4.78
CA GLN A 9 14.89 2.60 -5.05
C GLN A 9 13.61 2.97 -5.81
N THR A 10 13.23 4.25 -5.75
CA THR A 10 12.16 4.84 -6.56
C THR A 10 12.47 4.64 -8.06
N GLY A 11 11.44 4.36 -8.86
CA GLY A 11 11.61 4.14 -10.32
C GLY A 11 12.11 2.76 -10.74
N SER A 12 12.26 1.81 -9.81
CA SER A 12 12.72 0.44 -10.09
C SER A 12 11.62 -0.50 -10.63
N GLY A 13 10.43 0.00 -10.95
CA GLY A 13 9.29 -0.83 -11.40
C GLY A 13 8.52 -1.50 -10.27
N LYS A 14 8.74 -1.10 -9.01
CA LYS A 14 8.06 -1.68 -7.81
C LYS A 14 6.54 -1.72 -7.94
N THR A 15 5.93 -0.64 -8.44
CA THR A 15 4.47 -0.54 -8.55
C THR A 15 3.90 -1.69 -9.36
N VAL A 16 4.46 -1.97 -10.53
CA VAL A 16 4.04 -3.10 -11.36
C VAL A 16 4.35 -4.44 -10.68
N ALA A 17 5.51 -4.53 -10.00
CA ALA A 17 5.95 -5.75 -9.32
C ALA A 17 4.99 -6.19 -8.20
N PHE A 18 4.38 -5.27 -7.47
CA PHE A 18 3.36 -5.64 -6.48
C PHE A 18 1.94 -5.62 -7.04
N ALA A 19 1.63 -4.74 -8.01
CA ALA A 19 0.28 -4.62 -8.56
C ALA A 19 -0.15 -5.89 -9.29
N LEU A 20 0.69 -6.48 -10.14
CA LEU A 20 0.36 -7.67 -10.92
C LEU A 20 -0.01 -8.88 -10.03
N PRO A 21 0.78 -9.27 -9.02
CA PRO A 21 0.40 -10.36 -8.12
C PRO A 21 -0.88 -10.07 -7.31
N ILE A 22 -1.09 -8.81 -6.90
CA ILE A 22 -2.32 -8.41 -6.22
C ILE A 22 -3.51 -8.62 -7.14
N LEU A 23 -3.48 -8.10 -8.37
CA LEU A 23 -4.56 -8.25 -9.34
C LEU A 23 -4.84 -9.73 -9.64
N GLN A 24 -3.79 -10.52 -9.87
CA GLN A 24 -3.92 -11.97 -10.10
C GLN A 24 -4.63 -12.66 -8.92
N LYS A 25 -4.25 -12.30 -7.67
CA LYS A 25 -4.89 -12.83 -6.46
C LYS A 25 -6.36 -12.41 -6.38
N LEU A 26 -6.66 -11.14 -6.64
CA LEU A 26 -8.02 -10.60 -6.56
C LEU A 26 -8.94 -11.16 -7.64
N LEU A 27 -8.44 -11.41 -8.83
CA LEU A 27 -9.19 -12.04 -9.93
C LEU A 27 -9.53 -13.50 -9.64
N ASN A 28 -8.61 -14.22 -8.98
CA ASN A 28 -8.78 -15.64 -8.65
C ASN A 28 -9.55 -15.86 -7.33
N SER A 29 -9.87 -14.81 -6.59
CA SER A 29 -10.57 -14.90 -5.30
C SER A 29 -11.98 -14.33 -5.43
N PRO A 30 -13.01 -15.00 -4.91
CA PRO A 30 -14.34 -14.42 -4.87
C PRO A 30 -14.34 -13.13 -4.06
N ARG A 31 -15.20 -12.18 -4.45
CA ARG A 31 -15.38 -10.94 -3.68
C ARG A 31 -15.94 -11.30 -2.32
N ALA A 32 -15.19 -11.01 -1.26
CA ALA A 32 -15.66 -11.24 0.10
C ALA A 32 -16.90 -10.37 0.36
N GLN A 33 -17.86 -10.90 1.13
CA GLN A 33 -19.04 -10.13 1.58
C GLN A 33 -18.71 -9.12 2.70
N LYS A 34 -17.43 -8.83 2.92
CA LYS A 34 -16.96 -7.88 3.92
C LYS A 34 -16.90 -6.48 3.33
N PRO A 35 -17.28 -5.45 4.12
CA PRO A 35 -17.13 -4.06 3.68
C PRO A 35 -15.66 -3.70 3.48
N GLY A 36 -15.43 -2.72 2.58
CA GLY A 36 -14.10 -2.19 2.31
C GLY A 36 -13.30 -2.91 1.23
N PRO A 37 -12.05 -2.49 1.02
CA PRO A 37 -11.19 -3.00 -0.03
C PRO A 37 -10.61 -4.38 0.32
N ARG A 38 -10.18 -5.12 -0.71
CA ARG A 38 -9.42 -6.37 -0.59
C ARG A 38 -7.91 -6.15 -0.57
N ALA A 39 -7.46 -5.02 -1.12
CA ALA A 39 -6.06 -4.60 -1.06
C ALA A 39 -5.95 -3.13 -0.68
N LEU A 40 -4.92 -2.81 0.12
CA LEU A 40 -4.58 -1.46 0.55
C LEU A 40 -3.14 -1.17 0.15
N VAL A 41 -2.90 -0.01 -0.46
CA VAL A 41 -1.55 0.52 -0.74
C VAL A 41 -1.40 1.85 -0.02
N LEU A 42 -0.41 1.98 0.84
CA LEU A 42 -0.03 3.23 1.50
C LEU A 42 1.19 3.83 0.81
N ALA A 43 1.09 5.09 0.48
CA ALA A 43 2.18 5.89 -0.09
C ALA A 43 2.40 7.17 0.73
N PRO A 44 3.65 7.67 0.87
CA PRO A 44 3.96 8.80 1.76
C PRO A 44 3.38 10.12 1.29
N VAL A 45 3.23 10.33 0.00
CA VAL A 45 2.79 11.60 -0.59
C VAL A 45 1.73 11.39 -1.66
N ARG A 46 0.94 12.45 -1.90
CA ARG A 46 -0.18 12.47 -2.85
C ARG A 46 0.26 12.08 -4.26
N GLU A 47 1.39 12.61 -4.70
CA GLU A 47 1.94 12.40 -6.05
C GLU A 47 2.26 10.93 -6.29
N LEU A 48 2.87 10.25 -5.32
CA LEU A 48 3.18 8.81 -5.41
C LEU A 48 1.91 7.95 -5.34
N ALA A 49 0.97 8.32 -4.49
CA ALA A 49 -0.33 7.64 -4.43
C ALA A 49 -1.08 7.75 -5.77
N ALA A 50 -1.09 8.94 -6.39
CA ALA A 50 -1.74 9.18 -7.68
C ALA A 50 -1.02 8.41 -8.82
N GLN A 51 0.32 8.37 -8.85
CA GLN A 51 1.09 7.58 -9.81
C GLN A 51 0.80 6.08 -9.66
N CYS A 52 0.72 5.59 -8.43
CA CYS A 52 0.37 4.20 -8.14
C CYS A 52 -1.06 3.89 -8.62
N GLU A 53 -2.01 4.78 -8.35
CA GLU A 53 -3.40 4.62 -8.79
C GLU A 53 -3.52 4.61 -10.32
N ALA A 54 -2.86 5.52 -11.02
CA ALA A 54 -2.85 5.55 -12.48
C ALA A 54 -2.31 4.23 -13.08
N THR A 55 -1.19 3.72 -12.53
CA THR A 55 -0.65 2.41 -12.94
C THR A 55 -1.64 1.29 -12.66
N MET A 56 -2.26 1.28 -11.47
CA MET A 56 -3.25 0.27 -11.10
C MET A 56 -4.49 0.34 -12.02
N ALA A 57 -4.99 1.53 -12.32
CA ALA A 57 -6.12 1.74 -13.21
C ALA A 57 -5.84 1.22 -14.63
N ASP A 58 -4.64 1.48 -15.16
CA ASP A 58 -4.22 0.94 -16.46
C ASP A 58 -4.20 -0.59 -16.48
N LEU A 59 -3.65 -1.20 -15.44
CA LEU A 59 -3.61 -2.66 -15.31
C LEU A 59 -5.02 -3.27 -15.12
N CYS A 60 -5.93 -2.53 -14.51
CA CYS A 60 -7.31 -2.96 -14.27
C CYS A 60 -8.24 -2.78 -15.48
N ARG A 61 -7.84 -2.05 -16.53
CA ARG A 61 -8.70 -1.55 -17.62
C ARG A 61 -9.63 -2.61 -18.23
N HIS A 62 -9.18 -3.85 -18.31
CA HIS A 62 -9.95 -4.96 -18.89
C HIS A 62 -10.39 -5.99 -17.83
N THR A 63 -10.50 -5.57 -16.58
CA THR A 63 -10.92 -6.43 -15.46
C THR A 63 -12.13 -5.84 -14.75
N SER A 64 -12.73 -6.60 -13.82
CA SER A 64 -13.77 -6.11 -12.92
C SER A 64 -13.22 -5.41 -11.67
N ILE A 65 -11.89 -5.35 -11.51
CA ILE A 65 -11.23 -4.74 -10.34
C ILE A 65 -11.33 -3.22 -10.43
N LYS A 66 -11.70 -2.59 -9.32
CA LYS A 66 -11.80 -1.13 -9.20
C LYS A 66 -10.84 -0.63 -8.14
N ALA A 67 -10.09 0.43 -8.47
CA ALA A 67 -9.22 1.14 -7.54
C ALA A 67 -9.84 2.48 -7.13
N ALA A 68 -9.56 2.93 -5.91
CA ALA A 68 -9.91 4.25 -5.40
C ALA A 68 -8.68 4.94 -4.81
N LEU A 69 -8.56 6.25 -5.07
CA LEU A 69 -7.51 7.11 -4.53
C LEU A 69 -8.04 7.90 -3.33
N VAL A 70 -7.29 7.88 -2.22
CA VAL A 70 -7.66 8.51 -0.94
C VAL A 70 -6.49 9.35 -0.44
N ILE A 71 -6.51 10.65 -0.76
CA ILE A 71 -5.39 11.56 -0.52
C ILE A 71 -5.83 12.86 0.16
N GLY A 72 -4.94 13.46 0.95
CA GLY A 72 -5.14 14.75 1.56
C GLY A 72 -5.22 15.90 0.55
N GLY A 73 -5.68 17.07 1.00
CA GLY A 73 -5.77 18.27 0.16
C GLY A 73 -6.93 18.32 -0.83
N GLU A 74 -7.78 17.29 -0.84
CA GLU A 74 -9.01 17.22 -1.63
C GLU A 74 -10.22 17.13 -0.71
N SER A 75 -11.42 17.35 -1.27
CA SER A 75 -12.67 17.23 -0.53
C SER A 75 -12.90 15.80 -0.03
N MET A 76 -13.33 15.66 1.23
CA MET A 76 -13.68 14.37 1.85
C MET A 76 -14.91 13.72 1.21
N GLY A 77 -15.91 14.52 0.83
CA GLY A 77 -17.21 14.03 0.36
C GLY A 77 -17.11 13.08 -0.84
N PRO A 78 -16.51 13.51 -1.97
CA PRO A 78 -16.32 12.63 -3.12
C PRO A 78 -15.54 11.34 -2.80
N GLN A 79 -14.50 11.43 -1.97
CA GLN A 79 -13.74 10.26 -1.54
C GLN A 79 -14.59 9.32 -0.67
N ALA A 80 -15.39 9.86 0.27
CA ALA A 80 -16.30 9.06 1.09
C ALA A 80 -17.35 8.35 0.22
N THR A 81 -17.91 9.04 -0.77
CA THR A 81 -18.84 8.45 -1.73
C THR A 81 -18.17 7.33 -2.52
N ALA A 82 -16.97 7.55 -3.02
CA ALA A 82 -16.20 6.51 -3.72
C ALA A 82 -15.96 5.28 -2.83
N LEU A 83 -15.57 5.48 -1.57
CA LEU A 83 -15.32 4.40 -0.63
C LEU A 83 -16.58 3.60 -0.26
N GLN A 84 -17.76 4.22 -0.26
CA GLN A 84 -19.04 3.55 -0.04
C GLN A 84 -19.46 2.67 -1.23
N HIS A 85 -18.92 2.95 -2.43
CA HIS A 85 -19.05 2.05 -3.57
C HIS A 85 -17.97 0.97 -3.49
N SER A 86 -18.29 -0.20 -4.01
CA SER A 86 -17.38 -1.35 -3.95
C SER A 86 -16.10 -1.13 -4.75
N HIS A 87 -15.01 -0.77 -4.10
CA HIS A 87 -13.67 -0.77 -4.65
C HIS A 87 -12.87 -1.96 -4.09
N ASP A 88 -12.05 -2.57 -4.93
CA ASP A 88 -11.23 -3.72 -4.55
C ASP A 88 -9.88 -3.32 -4.00
N VAL A 89 -9.34 -2.20 -4.53
CA VAL A 89 -8.04 -1.65 -4.15
C VAL A 89 -8.23 -0.22 -3.69
N VAL A 90 -7.65 0.13 -2.54
CA VAL A 90 -7.53 1.52 -2.08
C VAL A 90 -6.07 1.90 -2.04
N ILE A 91 -5.72 3.00 -2.70
CA ILE A 91 -4.40 3.62 -2.64
C ILE A 91 -4.55 4.91 -1.84
N ALA A 92 -3.75 5.08 -0.79
CA ALA A 92 -3.98 6.16 0.17
C ALA A 92 -2.70 6.78 0.72
N THR A 93 -2.81 8.05 1.16
CA THR A 93 -1.88 8.61 2.14
C THR A 93 -2.37 8.35 3.56
N PRO A 94 -1.46 8.06 4.54
CA PRO A 94 -1.85 7.58 5.88
C PRO A 94 -2.88 8.45 6.60
N GLY A 95 -2.61 9.75 6.76
CA GLY A 95 -3.48 10.64 7.52
C GLY A 95 -4.90 10.73 6.93
N ARG A 96 -5.06 10.83 5.59
CA ARG A 96 -6.38 10.88 4.95
C ARG A 96 -7.14 9.56 5.10
N LEU A 97 -6.43 8.43 5.08
CA LEU A 97 -7.06 7.14 5.32
C LEU A 97 -7.62 7.05 6.75
N LEU A 98 -6.87 7.52 7.74
CA LEU A 98 -7.35 7.60 9.14
C LEU A 98 -8.58 8.50 9.27
N ASP A 99 -8.61 9.65 8.60
CA ASP A 99 -9.81 10.51 8.56
C ASP A 99 -11.04 9.74 8.08
N HIS A 100 -10.91 8.95 7.02
CA HIS A 100 -12.03 8.13 6.50
C HIS A 100 -12.41 7.00 7.44
N LEU A 101 -11.44 6.34 8.09
CA LEU A 101 -11.71 5.30 9.08
C LEU A 101 -12.50 5.82 10.29
N GLY A 102 -12.31 7.10 10.63
CA GLY A 102 -13.04 7.76 11.72
C GLY A 102 -14.40 8.35 11.31
N ARG A 103 -14.62 8.67 10.04
CA ARG A 103 -15.74 9.52 9.60
C ARG A 103 -16.65 8.90 8.55
N THR A 104 -16.18 7.96 7.73
CA THR A 104 -16.99 7.33 6.67
C THR A 104 -17.75 6.14 7.23
N ARG A 105 -19.07 6.33 7.46
CA ARG A 105 -19.92 5.30 8.05
C ARG A 105 -20.02 4.06 7.15
N GLY A 106 -19.97 2.89 7.77
CA GLY A 106 -20.14 1.60 7.09
C GLY A 106 -18.97 1.17 6.22
N TRP A 107 -17.84 1.89 6.29
CA TRP A 107 -16.61 1.54 5.61
C TRP A 107 -15.54 1.08 6.63
N SER A 108 -14.83 0.03 6.30
CA SER A 108 -13.78 -0.55 7.15
C SER A 108 -12.66 -1.17 6.32
N LEU A 109 -11.63 -1.65 6.99
CA LEU A 109 -10.52 -2.39 6.37
C LEU A 109 -10.63 -3.92 6.59
N ASP A 110 -11.76 -4.42 7.08
CA ASP A 110 -11.94 -5.84 7.46
C ASP A 110 -11.80 -6.82 6.28
N GLY A 111 -11.95 -6.31 5.06
CA GLY A 111 -11.81 -7.10 3.83
C GLY A 111 -10.38 -7.22 3.32
N VAL A 112 -9.41 -6.49 3.89
CA VAL A 112 -8.05 -6.41 3.36
C VAL A 112 -7.31 -7.74 3.49
N GLN A 113 -6.88 -8.27 2.35
CA GLN A 113 -6.10 -9.51 2.22
C GLN A 113 -4.63 -9.22 1.93
N VAL A 114 -4.33 -8.07 1.33
CA VAL A 114 -2.98 -7.61 1.00
C VAL A 114 -2.82 -6.15 1.39
N CYS A 115 -1.76 -5.83 2.11
CA CYS A 115 -1.35 -4.46 2.44
C CYS A 115 0.04 -4.19 1.88
N VAL A 116 0.21 -3.08 1.19
CA VAL A 116 1.49 -2.59 0.69
C VAL A 116 1.85 -1.29 1.39
N LEU A 117 3.07 -1.22 1.91
CA LEU A 117 3.70 0.02 2.38
C LEU A 117 4.79 0.38 1.36
N ASP A 118 4.56 1.41 0.57
CA ASP A 118 5.54 1.89 -0.41
C ASP A 118 6.32 3.09 0.13
N GLU A 119 7.65 3.05 0.00
CA GLU A 119 8.57 4.06 0.53
C GLU A 119 8.42 4.28 2.05
N ALA A 120 8.56 3.19 2.83
CA ALA A 120 8.37 3.22 4.28
C ALA A 120 9.36 4.16 5.01
N ASP A 121 10.61 4.26 4.54
CA ASP A 121 11.60 5.23 5.05
C ASP A 121 11.14 6.68 4.84
N ARG A 122 10.55 6.99 3.70
CA ARG A 122 9.99 8.31 3.46
C ARG A 122 8.77 8.60 4.33
N MET A 123 7.95 7.60 4.65
CA MET A 123 6.87 7.74 5.64
C MET A 123 7.42 8.08 7.02
N LEU A 124 8.59 7.51 7.40
CA LEU A 124 9.30 7.85 8.62
C LEU A 124 9.75 9.32 8.60
N ASP A 125 10.44 9.74 7.54
CA ASP A 125 10.96 11.11 7.40
C ASP A 125 9.85 12.17 7.49
N MET A 126 8.64 11.83 7.04
CA MET A 126 7.45 12.67 7.11
C MET A 126 6.66 12.54 8.41
N GLY A 127 7.10 11.72 9.35
CA GLY A 127 6.45 11.53 10.65
C GLY A 127 5.17 10.70 10.61
N PHE A 128 4.92 9.91 9.54
CA PHE A 128 3.70 9.11 9.37
C PHE A 128 3.75 7.72 10.01
N LEU A 129 4.86 7.29 10.61
CA LEU A 129 4.92 5.93 11.20
C LEU A 129 3.86 5.69 12.29
N PRO A 130 3.50 6.66 13.16
CA PRO A 130 2.39 6.46 14.10
C PRO A 130 1.05 6.18 13.39
N ASP A 131 0.75 6.94 12.34
CA ASP A 131 -0.46 6.76 11.52
C ASP A 131 -0.46 5.40 10.83
N VAL A 132 0.68 5.01 10.26
CA VAL A 132 0.87 3.68 9.63
C VAL A 132 0.65 2.57 10.65
N ALA A 133 1.23 2.69 11.86
CA ALA A 133 1.05 1.70 12.93
C ALA A 133 -0.42 1.58 13.34
N GLU A 134 -1.14 2.70 13.44
CA GLU A 134 -2.57 2.71 13.74
C GLU A 134 -3.39 2.04 12.64
N ILE A 135 -3.10 2.31 11.37
CA ILE A 135 -3.76 1.65 10.23
C ILE A 135 -3.50 0.14 10.26
N LEU A 136 -2.23 -0.27 10.41
CA LEU A 136 -1.86 -1.68 10.42
C LEU A 136 -2.50 -2.46 11.57
N ALA A 137 -2.72 -1.81 12.73
CA ALA A 137 -3.41 -2.40 13.88
C ALA A 137 -4.90 -2.63 13.62
N ARG A 138 -5.51 -1.92 12.66
CA ARG A 138 -6.92 -2.07 12.25
C ARG A 138 -7.12 -3.09 11.13
N LEU A 139 -6.05 -3.58 10.52
CA LEU A 139 -6.12 -4.58 9.46
C LEU A 139 -6.35 -5.99 10.02
N PRO A 140 -6.96 -6.90 9.23
CA PRO A 140 -7.05 -8.30 9.61
C PRO A 140 -5.68 -8.92 9.89
N VAL A 141 -5.61 -9.78 10.90
CA VAL A 141 -4.37 -10.54 11.20
C VAL A 141 -4.01 -11.46 10.03
N GLN A 142 -5.01 -12.07 9.40
CA GLN A 142 -4.84 -12.93 8.22
C GLN A 142 -4.73 -12.08 6.95
N ARG A 143 -3.55 -11.53 6.70
CA ARG A 143 -3.22 -10.78 5.49
C ARG A 143 -1.81 -11.08 5.03
N GLN A 144 -1.47 -10.68 3.83
CA GLN A 144 -0.09 -10.55 3.34
C GLN A 144 0.31 -9.08 3.45
N THR A 145 1.48 -8.80 4.01
CA THR A 145 2.05 -7.44 4.06
C THR A 145 3.31 -7.37 3.20
N LEU A 146 3.35 -6.41 2.28
CA LEU A 146 4.49 -6.10 1.45
C LEU A 146 5.01 -4.72 1.86
N MET A 147 6.27 -4.62 2.22
CA MET A 147 6.91 -3.35 2.57
C MET A 147 8.08 -3.09 1.63
N PHE A 148 8.10 -1.91 1.04
CA PHE A 148 9.18 -1.43 0.19
C PHE A 148 9.81 -0.20 0.82
N SER A 149 11.14 -0.20 0.88
CA SER A 149 11.92 0.89 1.48
C SER A 149 13.32 0.90 0.87
N ALA A 150 13.87 2.07 0.59
CA ALA A 150 15.25 2.17 0.12
C ALA A 150 16.22 1.91 1.27
N THR A 151 15.85 2.30 2.48
CA THR A 151 16.60 2.07 3.72
C THR A 151 15.71 1.42 4.77
N VAL A 152 16.31 0.74 5.75
CA VAL A 152 15.58 0.09 6.85
C VAL A 152 16.14 0.58 8.20
N PRO A 153 15.85 1.82 8.60
CA PRO A 153 16.23 2.33 9.92
C PRO A 153 15.47 1.59 11.03
N THR A 154 15.89 1.81 12.28
CA THR A 154 15.37 1.09 13.46
C THR A 154 13.86 1.21 13.61
N GLU A 155 13.30 2.37 13.27
CA GLU A 155 11.87 2.66 13.35
C GLU A 155 11.08 1.84 12.32
N VAL A 156 11.57 1.72 11.07
CA VAL A 156 10.98 0.89 10.02
C VAL A 156 11.11 -0.59 10.39
N GLU A 157 12.26 -1.00 10.94
CA GLU A 157 12.46 -2.36 11.45
C GLU A 157 11.48 -2.68 12.60
N SER A 158 11.16 -1.71 13.46
CA SER A 158 10.18 -1.86 14.54
C SER A 158 8.77 -2.14 13.99
N ILE A 159 8.35 -1.41 12.95
CA ILE A 159 7.08 -1.68 12.24
C ILE A 159 7.09 -3.08 11.62
N THR A 160 8.20 -3.46 10.97
CA THR A 160 8.37 -4.79 10.37
C THR A 160 8.17 -5.89 11.42
N ARG A 161 8.88 -5.82 12.56
CA ARG A 161 8.78 -6.83 13.63
C ARG A 161 7.39 -6.92 14.26
N ARG A 162 6.69 -5.80 14.37
CA ARG A 162 5.39 -5.75 15.02
C ARG A 162 4.24 -6.23 14.13
N PHE A 163 4.30 -5.95 12.83
CA PHE A 163 3.15 -6.08 11.93
C PHE A 163 3.34 -7.06 10.78
N MET A 164 4.57 -7.57 10.55
CA MET A 164 4.85 -8.56 9.52
C MET A 164 5.21 -9.91 10.13
N ARG A 165 4.88 -10.98 9.43
CA ARG A 165 5.11 -12.36 9.88
C ARG A 165 6.27 -12.97 9.10
N GLU A 166 7.42 -13.10 9.75
CA GLU A 166 8.64 -13.71 9.16
C GLU A 166 8.88 -13.29 7.71
N PRO A 167 9.02 -11.98 7.43
CA PRO A 167 9.04 -11.50 6.07
C PRO A 167 10.26 -12.01 5.31
N LEU A 168 10.04 -12.44 4.06
CA LEU A 168 11.13 -12.66 3.12
C LEU A 168 11.80 -11.31 2.82
N ARG A 169 13.11 -11.22 3.07
CA ARG A 169 13.89 -10.01 2.77
C ARG A 169 14.51 -10.12 1.40
N VAL A 170 14.13 -9.21 0.52
CA VAL A 170 14.65 -9.09 -0.85
C VAL A 170 15.43 -7.80 -0.97
N MET A 171 16.74 -7.90 -1.14
CA MET A 171 17.64 -6.76 -1.33
C MET A 171 17.99 -6.67 -2.81
N ILE A 172 17.65 -5.54 -3.44
CA ILE A 172 18.09 -5.22 -4.80
C ILE A 172 19.26 -4.26 -4.66
N ASP A 173 20.47 -4.75 -4.91
CA ASP A 173 21.65 -3.89 -4.94
C ASP A 173 21.49 -2.82 -6.03
N PRO A 174 21.84 -1.55 -5.76
CA PRO A 174 21.89 -0.54 -6.81
C PRO A 174 22.88 -1.01 -7.89
N PRO A 175 22.62 -0.76 -9.19
CA PRO A 175 23.55 -1.13 -10.23
C PRO A 175 24.93 -0.54 -9.88
N ARG A 176 25.96 -1.39 -9.85
CA ARG A 176 27.34 -0.95 -9.62
C ARG A 176 27.66 0.14 -10.64
N LYS A 177 28.00 1.34 -10.17
CA LYS A 177 28.56 2.35 -11.05
C LYS A 177 29.76 1.72 -11.75
N PRO A 178 29.90 1.82 -13.07
CA PRO A 178 31.15 1.43 -13.74
C PRO A 178 32.29 2.11 -12.99
N ALA A 179 33.35 1.37 -12.66
CA ALA A 179 34.54 1.96 -12.09
C ALA A 179 35.01 3.03 -13.12
N GLU A 180 35.02 4.29 -12.68
CA GLU A 180 35.67 5.33 -13.49
C GLU A 180 37.10 4.88 -13.69
N GLY A 181 37.43 4.56 -14.93
CA GLY A 181 38.74 4.07 -15.31
C GLY A 181 39.79 5.11 -14.97
N VAL A 182 40.87 4.65 -14.36
CA VAL A 182 42.14 5.36 -14.16
C VAL A 182 42.74 5.69 -15.51
#